data_05f2b763b4f82c1048ecde6b730aca48
#
_entry.id   05f2b763b4f82c1048ecde6b730aca48
#
_cell.length_a   1.000
_cell.length_b   1.000
_cell.length_c   1.000
_cell.angle_alpha   90.00
_cell.angle_beta   90.00
_cell.angle_gamma   90.00
#
_symmetry.space_group_name_H-M   'P 1'
#
loop_
_entity.id
_entity.type
_entity.pdbx_description
1 polymer ?
#
loop_
_entity_poly.entity_id
_entity_poly.type
_entity_poly.pdbx_seq_one_letter_code
_entity_poly.pdbx_strand_id
1 'polypeptide(L)'
;MLINNLIMKKKLYIKTHGCQMNEYDSAKMVDLLKEKEGFELAKNEDEADLLILNTCSIREKAQEKVFHQIGRWRKIKEDKPDLKIAIGGCVASQEGKEIIKRAPAVDIVFGPQTLHKLPDLYNSNIKTSVNQIDISFPKLEKFNHLPIEGKGEPSAFVSIAEGCNKYCSFCVVPKTRGHEVSRTIEDILNEVSILAENGTREINFLGQNVNNFKGTFRGEKSSLAVLIELASKIENIERIRFTTSHPHEFKDDLVEAYDKVPELVSHVHLPVQSGSDKILKLMRRRYNAEKYLSLIEKIRIIRPDMSFSSDFIVGFPGETNDDFQQTINIINEVKFDESY
;
A
#
# COMPACT_ATOMS: atom_id res chain seq x y z
N MET A 1 39.47 6.75 33.55
CA MET A 1 38.60 5.58 33.31
C MET A 1 37.38 6.08 32.57
N LEU A 2 37.40 6.03 31.25
CA LEU A 2 36.23 6.32 30.38
C LEU A 2 35.37 5.06 30.40
N ILE A 3 34.25 5.11 31.11
CA ILE A 3 33.22 4.08 31.04
C ILE A 3 32.55 4.27 29.69
N ASN A 4 32.97 3.49 28.70
CA ASN A 4 32.18 3.29 27.47
C ASN A 4 30.87 2.63 27.90
N ASN A 5 29.84 3.43 28.16
CA ASN A 5 28.47 2.94 28.13
C ASN A 5 28.23 2.48 26.70
N LEU A 6 28.42 1.19 26.43
CA LEU A 6 27.78 0.53 25.28
C LEU A 6 26.27 0.67 25.50
N ILE A 7 25.70 1.74 25.00
CA ILE A 7 24.24 1.84 24.84
C ILE A 7 23.88 0.68 23.90
N MET A 8 23.37 -0.42 24.46
CA MET A 8 22.85 -1.52 23.63
C MET A 8 21.77 -0.94 22.74
N LYS A 9 22.02 -0.96 21.44
CA LYS A 9 21.07 -0.46 20.46
C LYS A 9 19.80 -1.31 20.50
N LYS A 10 18.66 -0.67 20.61
CA LYS A 10 17.35 -1.33 20.58
C LYS A 10 17.16 -2.02 19.23
N LYS A 11 16.56 -3.20 19.25
CA LYS A 11 16.33 -4.01 18.06
C LYS A 11 14.84 -4.08 17.72
N LEU A 12 14.54 -3.89 16.45
CA LEU A 12 13.21 -3.93 15.87
C LEU A 12 13.09 -5.15 14.95
N TYR A 13 12.03 -5.93 15.09
CA TYR A 13 11.61 -6.92 14.11
C TYR A 13 10.25 -6.54 13.55
N ILE A 14 10.12 -6.50 12.23
CA ILE A 14 8.87 -6.22 11.56
C ILE A 14 8.44 -7.39 10.68
N LYS A 15 7.19 -7.80 10.82
CA LYS A 15 6.54 -8.80 9.97
C LYS A 15 5.42 -8.16 9.19
N THR A 16 5.51 -8.23 7.87
CA THR A 16 4.54 -7.65 6.96
C THR A 16 3.60 -8.72 6.41
N HIS A 17 2.31 -8.47 6.55
CA HIS A 17 1.27 -9.22 5.85
C HIS A 17 0.53 -8.27 4.93
N GLY A 18 0.35 -8.65 3.65
CA GLY A 18 -0.53 -7.89 2.77
C GLY A 18 0.03 -7.60 1.39
N CYS A 19 -0.18 -6.38 0.93
CA CYS A 19 0.14 -5.91 -0.42
C CYS A 19 1.38 -5.00 -0.40
N GLN A 20 1.80 -4.58 -1.58
CA GLN A 20 2.92 -3.66 -1.80
C GLN A 20 2.84 -2.38 -0.95
N MET A 21 1.62 -1.83 -0.73
CA MET A 21 1.44 -0.70 0.19
C MET A 21 1.85 -1.03 1.62
N ASN A 22 1.62 -2.26 2.09
CA ASN A 22 2.08 -2.66 3.43
C ASN A 22 3.60 -2.82 3.47
N GLU A 23 4.22 -3.27 2.38
CA GLU A 23 5.69 -3.33 2.27
C GLU A 23 6.31 -1.93 2.31
N TYR A 24 5.75 -0.99 1.54
CA TYR A 24 6.13 0.42 1.62
C TYR A 24 5.96 0.98 3.04
N ASP A 25 4.79 0.80 3.67
CA ASP A 25 4.53 1.26 5.03
C ASP A 25 5.53 0.65 6.02
N SER A 26 5.87 -0.64 5.88
CA SER A 26 6.85 -1.31 6.75
C SER A 26 8.26 -0.76 6.59
N ALA A 27 8.71 -0.50 5.37
CA ALA A 27 9.99 0.14 5.12
C ALA A 27 10.07 1.52 5.79
N LYS A 28 9.02 2.33 5.64
CA LYS A 28 8.94 3.66 6.27
C LYS A 28 8.91 3.59 7.81
N MET A 29 8.26 2.58 8.41
CA MET A 29 8.31 2.37 9.87
C MET A 29 9.72 2.05 10.36
N VAL A 30 10.47 1.22 9.63
CA VAL A 30 11.87 0.90 9.95
C VAL A 30 12.72 2.16 9.89
N ASP A 31 12.64 2.92 8.80
CA ASP A 31 13.42 4.13 8.59
C ASP A 31 13.11 5.18 9.69
N LEU A 32 11.83 5.36 10.01
CA LEU A 32 11.36 6.28 11.04
C LEU A 32 11.88 5.92 12.44
N LEU A 33 11.78 4.64 12.82
CA LEU A 33 12.26 4.19 14.15
C LEU A 33 13.78 4.19 14.25
N LYS A 34 14.48 3.95 13.13
CA LYS A 34 15.94 4.08 13.07
C LYS A 34 16.37 5.53 13.27
N GLU A 35 15.73 6.48 12.55
CA GLU A 35 16.05 7.91 12.63
C GLU A 35 15.71 8.50 14.00
N LYS A 36 14.50 8.23 14.52
CA LYS A 36 13.99 8.89 15.73
C LYS A 36 14.40 8.23 17.03
N GLU A 37 14.55 6.90 17.03
CA GLU A 37 14.74 6.10 18.25
C GLU A 37 16.04 5.27 18.25
N GLY A 38 16.79 5.28 17.15
CA GLY A 38 18.05 4.56 17.02
C GLY A 38 17.89 3.04 16.95
N PHE A 39 16.73 2.53 16.54
CA PHE A 39 16.52 1.11 16.36
C PHE A 39 17.37 0.54 15.22
N GLU A 40 17.83 -0.70 15.40
CA GLU A 40 18.42 -1.53 14.35
C GLU A 40 17.51 -2.73 14.05
N LEU A 41 17.56 -3.24 12.82
CA LEU A 41 16.78 -4.44 12.47
C LEU A 41 17.34 -5.68 13.19
N ALA A 42 16.46 -6.42 13.87
CA ALA A 42 16.74 -7.73 14.42
C ALA A 42 16.78 -8.79 13.32
N LYS A 43 17.59 -9.82 13.49
CA LYS A 43 17.64 -10.95 12.56
C LYS A 43 16.43 -11.88 12.69
N ASN A 44 15.86 -11.96 13.87
CA ASN A 44 14.71 -12.80 14.19
C ASN A 44 13.85 -12.18 15.29
N GLU A 45 12.70 -12.79 15.57
CA GLU A 45 11.70 -12.34 16.54
C GLU A 45 12.26 -12.32 17.99
N ASP A 46 13.14 -13.26 18.33
CA ASP A 46 13.66 -13.44 19.70
C ASP A 46 14.68 -12.37 20.10
N GLU A 47 15.39 -11.80 19.13
CA GLU A 47 16.36 -10.74 19.38
C GLU A 47 15.74 -9.35 19.57
N ALA A 48 14.47 -9.18 19.21
CA ALA A 48 13.82 -7.87 19.17
C ALA A 48 13.45 -7.33 20.55
N ASP A 49 13.49 -6.01 20.68
CA ASP A 49 12.93 -5.22 21.79
C ASP A 49 11.55 -4.63 21.39
N LEU A 50 11.29 -4.53 20.09
CA LEU A 50 10.01 -4.14 19.53
C LEU A 50 9.65 -5.09 18.38
N LEU A 51 8.50 -5.74 18.50
CA LEU A 51 7.89 -6.56 17.45
C LEU A 51 6.75 -5.76 16.79
N ILE A 52 6.81 -5.59 15.48
CA ILE A 52 5.75 -4.92 14.71
C ILE A 52 5.11 -5.91 13.74
N LEU A 53 3.78 -6.03 13.77
CA LEU A 53 3.01 -6.73 12.78
C LEU A 53 2.23 -5.72 11.93
N ASN A 54 2.66 -5.53 10.69
CA ASN A 54 1.92 -4.74 9.73
C ASN A 54 0.89 -5.63 9.02
N THR A 55 -0.38 -5.24 9.06
CA THR A 55 -1.52 -6.11 8.79
C THR A 55 -2.35 -5.67 7.61
N CYS A 56 -2.96 -6.63 6.92
CA CYS A 56 -3.85 -6.42 5.79
C CYS A 56 -5.24 -7.01 6.08
N SER A 57 -6.29 -6.34 5.63
CA SER A 57 -7.69 -6.76 5.82
C SER A 57 -8.38 -7.20 4.52
N ILE A 58 -7.63 -7.50 3.46
CA ILE A 58 -8.20 -7.87 2.15
C ILE A 58 -8.99 -9.20 2.22
N ARG A 59 -8.58 -10.13 3.11
CA ARG A 59 -9.23 -11.44 3.27
C ARG A 59 -9.51 -11.71 4.74
N GLU A 60 -10.67 -12.28 5.07
CA GLU A 60 -11.06 -12.65 6.43
C GLU A 60 -10.01 -13.55 7.12
N LYS A 61 -9.45 -14.51 6.39
CA LYS A 61 -8.35 -15.36 6.89
C LYS A 61 -7.09 -14.56 7.27
N ALA A 62 -6.92 -13.34 6.78
CA ALA A 62 -5.78 -12.51 7.16
C ALA A 62 -5.89 -12.04 8.61
N GLN A 63 -7.10 -11.76 9.09
CA GLN A 63 -7.36 -11.37 10.46
C GLN A 63 -7.01 -12.48 11.46
N GLU A 64 -7.39 -13.73 11.19
CA GLU A 64 -7.03 -14.85 12.05
C GLU A 64 -5.51 -15.08 12.12
N LYS A 65 -4.79 -14.90 11.00
CA LYS A 65 -3.32 -14.96 10.99
C LYS A 65 -2.67 -13.93 11.92
N VAL A 66 -3.29 -12.74 12.08
CA VAL A 66 -2.81 -11.71 13.03
C VAL A 66 -2.84 -12.24 14.45
N PHE A 67 -3.97 -12.80 14.90
CA PHE A 67 -4.10 -13.32 16.26
C PHE A 67 -3.23 -14.55 16.51
N HIS A 68 -3.04 -15.41 15.52
CA HIS A 68 -2.08 -16.51 15.62
C HIS A 68 -0.63 -16.03 15.80
N GLN A 69 -0.25 -14.97 15.11
CA GLN A 69 1.08 -14.38 15.25
C GLN A 69 1.26 -13.72 16.63
N ILE A 70 0.27 -12.96 17.08
CA ILE A 70 0.27 -12.34 18.42
C ILE A 70 0.39 -13.43 19.50
N GLY A 71 -0.31 -14.55 19.34
CA GLY A 71 -0.22 -15.69 20.26
C GLY A 71 1.20 -16.28 20.39
N ARG A 72 1.97 -16.31 19.29
CA ARG A 72 3.39 -16.69 19.30
C ARG A 72 4.25 -15.65 20.02
N TRP A 73 4.06 -14.38 19.70
CA TRP A 73 4.82 -13.27 20.30
C TRP A 73 4.52 -13.06 21.78
N ARG A 74 3.30 -13.40 22.24
CA ARG A 74 3.00 -13.42 23.67
C ARG A 74 3.94 -14.35 24.44
N LYS A 75 4.28 -15.52 23.92
CA LYS A 75 5.22 -16.45 24.58
C LYS A 75 6.62 -15.84 24.70
N ILE A 76 7.12 -15.17 23.65
CA ILE A 76 8.39 -14.46 23.69
C ILE A 76 8.36 -13.36 24.76
N LYS A 77 7.24 -12.63 24.85
CA LYS A 77 7.08 -11.55 25.84
C LYS A 77 6.97 -12.06 27.29
N GLU A 78 6.49 -13.28 27.50
CA GLU A 78 6.48 -13.94 28.82
C GLU A 78 7.93 -14.12 29.36
N ASP A 79 8.88 -14.41 28.45
CA ASP A 79 10.32 -14.55 28.78
C ASP A 79 11.06 -13.21 28.76
N LYS A 80 10.54 -12.21 28.04
CA LYS A 80 11.08 -10.85 27.89
C LYS A 80 10.00 -9.78 28.23
N PRO A 81 9.75 -9.47 29.52
CA PRO A 81 8.67 -8.56 29.93
C PRO A 81 8.76 -7.14 29.33
N ASP A 82 9.97 -6.66 29.05
CA ASP A 82 10.22 -5.34 28.47
C ASP A 82 9.95 -5.27 26.97
N LEU A 83 9.80 -6.42 26.29
CA LEU A 83 9.45 -6.51 24.88
C LEU A 83 8.13 -5.81 24.60
N LYS A 84 8.09 -4.98 23.55
CA LYS A 84 6.88 -4.31 23.08
C LYS A 84 6.33 -4.96 21.82
N ILE A 85 5.01 -5.08 21.76
CA ILE A 85 4.28 -5.62 20.60
C ILE A 85 3.39 -4.52 20.03
N ALA A 86 3.62 -4.17 18.78
CA ALA A 86 2.86 -3.17 18.03
C ALA A 86 2.12 -3.81 16.85
N ILE A 87 0.85 -3.47 16.67
CA ILE A 87 0.01 -3.93 15.56
C ILE A 87 -0.37 -2.73 14.72
N GLY A 88 0.07 -2.74 13.46
CA GLY A 88 -0.20 -1.67 12.49
C GLY A 88 -1.00 -2.16 11.28
N GLY A 89 -1.43 -1.22 10.44
CA GLY A 89 -2.04 -1.51 9.15
C GLY A 89 -3.56 -1.61 9.15
N CYS A 90 -4.11 -2.26 8.10
CA CYS A 90 -5.55 -2.22 7.83
C CYS A 90 -6.40 -2.96 8.87
N VAL A 91 -5.95 -4.12 9.39
CA VAL A 91 -6.66 -4.82 10.48
C VAL A 91 -6.63 -3.98 11.75
N ALA A 92 -5.50 -3.30 12.03
CA ALA A 92 -5.42 -2.40 13.18
C ALA A 92 -6.44 -1.26 13.10
N SER A 93 -6.61 -0.63 11.92
CA SER A 93 -7.65 0.39 11.69
C SER A 93 -9.07 -0.15 11.84
N GLN A 94 -9.30 -1.40 11.42
CA GLN A 94 -10.63 -2.02 11.45
C GLN A 94 -11.04 -2.41 12.87
N GLU A 95 -10.14 -3.06 13.60
CA GLU A 95 -10.44 -3.67 14.90
C GLU A 95 -10.14 -2.72 16.09
N GLY A 96 -9.14 -1.87 15.97
CA GLY A 96 -8.81 -0.87 16.99
C GLY A 96 -8.66 -1.48 18.39
N LYS A 97 -9.51 -1.02 19.34
CA LYS A 97 -9.50 -1.45 20.74
C LYS A 97 -9.78 -2.95 20.93
N GLU A 98 -10.49 -3.59 20.01
CA GLU A 98 -10.82 -5.01 20.11
C GLU A 98 -9.57 -5.90 20.00
N ILE A 99 -8.50 -5.43 19.33
CA ILE A 99 -7.22 -6.13 19.31
C ILE A 99 -6.68 -6.31 20.72
N ILE A 100 -6.63 -5.23 21.53
CA ILE A 100 -6.09 -5.29 22.89
C ILE A 100 -6.99 -6.13 23.80
N LYS A 101 -8.31 -6.03 23.66
CA LYS A 101 -9.23 -6.86 24.43
C LYS A 101 -9.04 -8.36 24.17
N ARG A 102 -8.88 -8.72 22.89
CA ARG A 102 -8.68 -10.12 22.47
C ARG A 102 -7.25 -10.61 22.71
N ALA A 103 -6.28 -9.72 22.70
CA ALA A 103 -4.85 -9.99 22.85
C ALA A 103 -4.16 -8.98 23.77
N PRO A 104 -4.28 -9.13 25.10
CA PRO A 104 -3.75 -8.16 26.08
C PRO A 104 -2.23 -7.97 26.07
N ALA A 105 -1.48 -8.88 25.42
CA ALA A 105 -0.03 -8.76 25.24
C ALA A 105 0.38 -7.62 24.29
N VAL A 106 -0.56 -7.06 23.51
CA VAL A 106 -0.29 -5.97 22.57
C VAL A 106 -0.21 -4.65 23.33
N ASP A 107 0.84 -3.87 23.07
CA ASP A 107 1.10 -2.58 23.70
C ASP A 107 0.63 -1.41 22.87
N ILE A 108 0.74 -1.51 21.53
CA ILE A 108 0.50 -0.40 20.61
C ILE A 108 -0.38 -0.88 19.44
N VAL A 109 -1.40 -0.09 19.11
CA VAL A 109 -2.25 -0.31 17.91
C VAL A 109 -2.32 0.99 17.13
N PHE A 110 -1.96 0.95 15.83
CA PHE A 110 -1.96 2.14 15.00
C PHE A 110 -2.44 1.86 13.57
N GLY A 111 -3.10 2.84 12.97
CA GLY A 111 -3.57 2.77 11.59
C GLY A 111 -2.47 3.07 10.57
N PRO A 112 -2.71 2.78 9.26
CA PRO A 112 -1.78 3.16 8.20
C PRO A 112 -1.56 4.66 8.13
N GLN A 113 -2.58 5.46 8.49
CA GLN A 113 -2.53 6.92 8.44
C GLN A 113 -1.75 7.55 9.61
N THR A 114 -1.53 6.79 10.68
CA THR A 114 -0.86 7.27 11.91
C THR A 114 0.50 6.62 12.14
N LEU A 115 1.03 5.89 11.13
CA LEU A 115 2.34 5.23 11.27
C LEU A 115 3.48 6.21 11.58
N HIS A 116 3.39 7.46 11.15
CA HIS A 116 4.37 8.52 11.45
C HIS A 116 4.44 8.87 12.95
N LYS A 117 3.39 8.55 13.72
CA LYS A 117 3.32 8.75 15.17
C LYS A 117 3.87 7.56 15.97
N LEU A 118 4.33 6.50 15.30
CA LEU A 118 4.80 5.27 15.97
C LEU A 118 5.91 5.52 17.01
N PRO A 119 6.91 6.40 16.79
CA PRO A 119 7.89 6.74 17.82
C PRO A 119 7.27 7.35 19.08
N ASP A 120 6.31 8.26 18.91
CA ASP A 120 5.63 8.92 20.03
C ASP A 120 4.75 7.93 20.81
N LEU A 121 4.04 7.03 20.11
CA LEU A 121 3.24 5.97 20.73
C LEU A 121 4.13 5.00 21.50
N TYR A 122 5.29 4.63 20.93
CA TYR A 122 6.28 3.79 21.61
C TYR A 122 6.80 4.45 22.90
N ASN A 123 7.24 5.69 22.81
CA ASN A 123 7.75 6.45 23.95
C ASN A 123 6.69 6.67 25.04
N SER A 124 5.45 6.93 24.64
CA SER A 124 4.32 7.07 25.57
C SER A 124 4.02 5.76 26.30
N ASN A 125 4.06 4.62 25.59
CA ASN A 125 3.89 3.30 26.20
C ASN A 125 5.01 2.99 27.19
N ILE A 126 6.28 3.26 26.84
CA ILE A 126 7.44 3.06 27.74
C ILE A 126 7.29 3.88 29.04
N LYS A 127 6.86 5.15 28.93
CA LYS A 127 6.72 6.06 30.08
C LYS A 127 5.56 5.71 31.00
N THR A 128 4.43 5.28 30.43
CA THR A 128 3.18 5.15 31.18
C THR A 128 2.80 3.71 31.47
N SER A 129 3.38 2.75 30.76
CA SER A 129 2.97 1.33 30.75
C SER A 129 1.49 1.13 30.35
N VAL A 130 0.88 2.14 29.70
CA VAL A 130 -0.49 2.08 29.22
C VAL A 130 -0.50 1.80 27.72
N ASN A 131 -1.40 0.92 27.28
CA ASN A 131 -1.55 0.60 25.87
C ASN A 131 -1.90 1.85 25.06
N GLN A 132 -1.24 2.02 23.92
CA GLN A 132 -1.43 3.17 23.05
C GLN A 132 -2.26 2.78 21.82
N ILE A 133 -3.22 3.61 21.45
CA ILE A 133 -4.07 3.37 20.27
C ILE A 133 -4.22 4.66 19.49
N ASP A 134 -3.79 4.68 18.23
CA ASP A 134 -4.12 5.75 17.28
C ASP A 134 -4.48 5.19 15.91
N ILE A 135 -5.77 5.13 15.63
CA ILE A 135 -6.35 4.70 14.35
C ILE A 135 -7.10 5.85 13.67
N SER A 136 -6.76 7.08 14.00
CA SER A 136 -7.35 8.27 13.40
C SER A 136 -6.95 8.45 11.94
N PHE A 137 -7.66 9.34 11.23
CA PHE A 137 -7.38 9.70 9.84
C PHE A 137 -6.99 11.18 9.74
N PRO A 138 -5.75 11.54 10.11
CA PRO A 138 -5.29 12.91 9.94
C PRO A 138 -5.18 13.26 8.46
N LYS A 139 -5.46 14.52 8.11
CA LYS A 139 -5.31 14.99 6.73
C LYS A 139 -3.83 15.26 6.45
N LEU A 140 -3.25 14.58 5.43
CA LEU A 140 -1.93 14.85 4.83
C LEU A 140 -0.68 14.74 5.75
N GLU A 141 -0.81 14.62 7.07
CA GLU A 141 0.33 14.65 7.99
C GLU A 141 1.34 13.53 7.75
N LYS A 142 0.87 12.34 7.38
CA LYS A 142 1.72 11.16 7.21
C LYS A 142 2.90 11.39 6.28
N PHE A 143 2.66 11.87 5.07
CA PHE A 143 3.71 11.99 4.04
C PHE A 143 4.76 13.04 4.37
N ASN A 144 4.38 14.09 5.11
CA ASN A 144 5.30 15.17 5.51
C ASN A 144 6.31 14.76 6.58
N HIS A 145 6.09 13.60 7.24
CA HIS A 145 6.88 13.13 8.39
C HIS A 145 7.61 11.81 8.13
N LEU A 146 7.50 11.26 6.92
CA LEU A 146 8.18 10.01 6.58
C LEU A 146 9.57 10.28 6.01
N PRO A 147 10.61 9.61 6.52
CA PRO A 147 11.95 9.74 5.98
C PRO A 147 12.03 9.20 4.55
N ILE A 148 12.93 9.78 3.77
CA ILE A 148 13.26 9.32 2.43
C ILE A 148 14.67 8.73 2.53
N GLU A 149 14.78 7.41 2.78
CA GLU A 149 16.04 6.69 2.71
C GLU A 149 16.08 5.84 1.45
N GLY A 150 17.13 5.99 0.66
CA GLY A 150 17.44 5.07 -0.45
C GLY A 150 18.33 3.95 0.08
N LYS A 151 17.92 2.70 -0.09
CA LYS A 151 18.68 1.51 0.36
C LYS A 151 19.57 0.90 -0.74
N GLY A 152 19.66 1.54 -1.92
CA GLY A 152 20.38 0.98 -3.07
C GLY A 152 19.68 -0.23 -3.70
N GLU A 153 18.41 -0.45 -3.41
CA GLU A 153 17.63 -1.51 -4.06
C GLU A 153 17.33 -1.13 -5.52
N PRO A 154 17.43 -2.09 -6.45
CA PRO A 154 17.22 -1.80 -7.88
C PRO A 154 15.79 -1.38 -8.23
N SER A 155 14.81 -1.75 -7.40
CA SER A 155 13.40 -1.39 -7.54
C SER A 155 12.85 -0.82 -6.22
N ALA A 156 12.04 0.24 -6.28
CA ALA A 156 11.45 0.87 -5.12
C ALA A 156 9.95 1.15 -5.31
N PHE A 157 9.21 1.01 -4.21
CA PHE A 157 7.82 1.46 -4.12
C PHE A 157 7.78 2.92 -3.70
N VAL A 158 6.93 3.71 -4.36
CA VAL A 158 6.67 5.12 -4.01
C VAL A 158 5.16 5.33 -3.89
N SER A 159 4.68 5.56 -2.69
CA SER A 159 3.27 5.88 -2.47
C SER A 159 2.98 7.31 -2.96
N ILE A 160 2.09 7.46 -3.93
CA ILE A 160 1.71 8.75 -4.52
C ILE A 160 0.35 9.24 -4.02
N ALA A 161 -0.51 8.30 -3.60
CA ALA A 161 -1.81 8.60 -3.06
C ALA A 161 -2.23 7.51 -2.06
N GLU A 162 -3.09 7.86 -1.12
CA GLU A 162 -3.63 6.93 -0.14
C GLU A 162 -5.13 7.16 0.06
N GLY A 163 -5.85 6.08 0.44
CA GLY A 163 -7.31 6.11 0.56
C GLY A 163 -8.04 5.98 -0.78
N CYS A 164 -9.36 5.87 -0.74
CA CYS A 164 -10.17 5.74 -1.95
C CYS A 164 -11.61 6.20 -1.72
N ASN A 165 -12.14 7.00 -2.67
CA ASN A 165 -13.50 7.54 -2.63
C ASN A 165 -14.48 6.79 -3.56
N LYS A 166 -14.15 5.59 -4.04
CA LYS A 166 -15.04 4.85 -4.97
C LYS A 166 -16.18 4.14 -4.26
N TYR A 167 -15.99 3.72 -3.03
CA TYR A 167 -17.02 3.02 -2.22
C TYR A 167 -17.63 1.81 -2.92
N CYS A 168 -16.79 1.03 -3.62
CA CYS A 168 -17.21 -0.26 -4.16
C CYS A 168 -17.79 -1.12 -3.03
N SER A 169 -18.92 -1.82 -3.29
CA SER A 169 -19.72 -2.44 -2.21
C SER A 169 -19.00 -3.56 -1.43
N PHE A 170 -17.96 -4.12 -2.00
CA PHE A 170 -17.12 -5.17 -1.39
C PHE A 170 -15.83 -4.64 -0.72
N CYS A 171 -15.51 -3.34 -0.91
CA CYS A 171 -14.19 -2.82 -0.59
C CYS A 171 -14.13 -2.18 0.80
N VAL A 172 -13.14 -2.59 1.60
CA VAL A 172 -12.90 -2.10 2.95
C VAL A 172 -12.02 -0.84 2.98
N VAL A 173 -11.34 -0.50 1.90
CA VAL A 173 -10.34 0.59 1.83
C VAL A 173 -10.82 1.92 2.40
N PRO A 174 -12.03 2.44 2.09
CA PRO A 174 -12.48 3.71 2.66
C PRO A 174 -12.58 3.70 4.20
N LYS A 175 -12.76 2.51 4.80
CA LYS A 175 -12.84 2.35 6.26
C LYS A 175 -11.48 2.14 6.92
N THR A 176 -10.48 1.65 6.19
CA THR A 176 -9.18 1.29 6.76
C THR A 176 -8.06 2.26 6.39
N ARG A 177 -8.17 2.93 5.22
CA ARG A 177 -7.20 3.90 4.74
C ARG A 177 -7.79 5.30 4.52
N GLY A 178 -9.10 5.47 4.71
CA GLY A 178 -9.78 6.75 4.67
C GLY A 178 -10.06 7.29 3.27
N HIS A 179 -10.32 8.60 3.22
CA HIS A 179 -10.53 9.33 1.97
C HIS A 179 -9.25 9.43 1.14
N GLU A 180 -9.44 9.52 -0.17
CA GLU A 180 -8.34 9.68 -1.13
C GLU A 180 -7.62 11.02 -0.90
N VAL A 181 -6.31 10.93 -0.71
CA VAL A 181 -5.38 12.06 -0.58
C VAL A 181 -4.19 11.78 -1.49
N SER A 182 -3.88 12.72 -2.39
CA SER A 182 -2.71 12.66 -3.28
C SER A 182 -1.59 13.58 -2.76
N ARG A 183 -0.35 13.15 -2.94
CA ARG A 183 0.85 13.98 -2.68
C ARG A 183 1.04 15.01 -3.79
N THR A 184 1.88 16.00 -3.55
CA THR A 184 2.36 16.90 -4.61
C THR A 184 3.32 16.15 -5.54
N ILE A 185 3.38 16.55 -6.80
CA ILE A 185 4.32 15.95 -7.76
C ILE A 185 5.75 16.26 -7.34
N GLU A 186 6.01 17.46 -6.83
CA GLU A 186 7.32 17.88 -6.35
C GLU A 186 7.86 16.94 -5.26
N ASP A 187 7.05 16.60 -4.26
CA ASP A 187 7.46 15.70 -3.17
C ASP A 187 7.74 14.28 -3.68
N ILE A 188 6.94 13.82 -4.64
CA ILE A 188 7.13 12.50 -5.26
C ILE A 188 8.42 12.48 -6.09
N LEU A 189 8.66 13.49 -6.93
CA LEU A 189 9.88 13.58 -7.75
C LEU A 189 11.14 13.73 -6.90
N ASN A 190 11.06 14.45 -5.78
CA ASN A 190 12.17 14.53 -4.82
C ASN A 190 12.49 13.13 -4.24
N GLU A 191 11.47 12.36 -3.82
CA GLU A 191 11.67 10.99 -3.34
C GLU A 191 12.27 10.09 -4.43
N VAL A 192 11.76 10.17 -5.67
CA VAL A 192 12.28 9.40 -6.82
C VAL A 192 13.74 9.76 -7.12
N SER A 193 14.10 11.06 -7.07
CA SER A 193 15.46 11.51 -7.31
C SER A 193 16.45 10.95 -6.28
N ILE A 194 16.09 11.01 -4.99
CA ILE A 194 16.91 10.45 -3.89
C ILE A 194 17.10 8.94 -4.08
N LEU A 195 16.02 8.21 -4.45
CA LEU A 195 16.09 6.77 -4.71
C LEU A 195 17.00 6.47 -5.92
N ALA A 196 16.90 7.24 -7.01
CA ALA A 196 17.72 7.08 -8.21
C ALA A 196 19.21 7.33 -7.93
N GLU A 197 19.56 8.37 -7.16
CA GLU A 197 20.92 8.66 -6.70
C GLU A 197 21.50 7.52 -5.85
N ASN A 198 20.65 6.83 -5.07
CA ASN A 198 21.04 5.68 -4.26
C ASN A 198 21.04 4.34 -5.02
N GLY A 199 20.81 4.34 -6.34
CA GLY A 199 20.96 3.16 -7.19
C GLY A 199 19.68 2.51 -7.67
N THR A 200 18.49 3.02 -7.30
CA THR A 200 17.21 2.53 -7.83
C THR A 200 17.09 2.83 -9.33
N ARG A 201 16.59 1.86 -10.09
CA ARG A 201 16.37 1.95 -11.54
C ARG A 201 14.90 1.77 -11.92
N GLU A 202 14.13 1.12 -11.09
CA GLU A 202 12.70 0.90 -11.30
C GLU A 202 11.87 1.52 -10.16
N ILE A 203 10.88 2.33 -10.54
CA ILE A 203 9.89 2.89 -9.60
C ILE A 203 8.53 2.27 -9.83
N ASN A 204 7.89 1.84 -8.75
CA ASN A 204 6.50 1.40 -8.78
C ASN A 204 5.64 2.38 -7.97
N PHE A 205 4.81 3.17 -8.65
CA PHE A 205 3.87 4.09 -8.02
C PHE A 205 2.71 3.34 -7.39
N LEU A 206 2.47 3.58 -6.11
CA LEU A 206 1.46 2.91 -5.31
C LEU A 206 0.34 3.85 -4.86
N GLY A 207 -0.83 3.25 -4.71
CA GLY A 207 -2.03 3.84 -4.13
C GLY A 207 -3.17 2.84 -4.15
N GLN A 208 -4.36 3.21 -3.66
CA GLN A 208 -5.54 2.35 -3.71
C GLN A 208 -6.40 2.61 -4.97
N ASN A 209 -6.08 3.65 -5.71
CA ASN A 209 -6.68 4.04 -6.99
C ASN A 209 -5.71 4.96 -7.72
N VAL A 210 -4.58 4.41 -8.15
CA VAL A 210 -3.41 5.16 -8.61
C VAL A 210 -3.73 6.04 -9.82
N ASN A 211 -4.51 5.52 -10.77
CA ASN A 211 -4.87 6.26 -11.97
C ASN A 211 -5.90 7.39 -11.77
N ASN A 212 -6.44 7.54 -10.54
CA ASN A 212 -7.20 8.72 -10.14
C ASN A 212 -6.34 9.77 -9.41
N PHE A 213 -5.02 9.63 -9.44
CA PHE A 213 -4.11 10.60 -8.84
C PHE A 213 -4.46 12.03 -9.22
N LYS A 214 -4.53 12.91 -8.22
CA LYS A 214 -4.91 14.32 -8.32
C LYS A 214 -3.93 15.18 -7.52
N GLY A 215 -2.66 14.95 -7.74
CA GLY A 215 -1.62 15.78 -7.14
C GLY A 215 -1.61 17.18 -7.70
N THR A 216 -0.79 18.03 -7.11
CA THR A 216 -0.51 19.36 -7.66
C THR A 216 0.92 19.40 -8.20
N PHE A 217 1.14 20.23 -9.20
CA PHE A 217 2.45 20.57 -9.73
C PHE A 217 2.51 22.08 -9.96
N ARG A 218 3.46 22.77 -9.33
CA ARG A 218 3.58 24.24 -9.35
C ARG A 218 2.30 24.96 -8.93
N GLY A 219 1.56 24.36 -7.97
CA GLY A 219 0.29 24.90 -7.47
C GLY A 219 -0.95 24.55 -8.30
N GLU A 220 -0.80 23.92 -9.48
CA GLU A 220 -1.91 23.52 -10.34
C GLU A 220 -2.22 22.03 -10.22
N LYS A 221 -3.48 21.66 -10.46
CA LYS A 221 -3.90 20.23 -10.47
C LYS A 221 -3.23 19.49 -11.61
N SER A 222 -2.78 18.29 -11.33
CA SER A 222 -2.06 17.46 -12.28
C SER A 222 -2.52 16.00 -12.24
N SER A 223 -2.09 15.19 -13.20
CA SER A 223 -2.49 13.81 -13.39
C SER A 223 -1.34 12.81 -13.21
N LEU A 224 -1.67 11.53 -13.15
CA LEU A 224 -0.68 10.45 -13.15
C LEU A 224 0.19 10.47 -14.42
N ALA A 225 -0.41 10.77 -15.58
CA ALA A 225 0.33 10.86 -16.84
C ALA A 225 1.46 11.89 -16.78
N VAL A 226 1.18 13.08 -16.23
CA VAL A 226 2.18 14.14 -16.02
C VAL A 226 3.26 13.70 -15.04
N LEU A 227 2.88 13.04 -13.93
CA LEU A 227 3.85 12.50 -12.98
C LEU A 227 4.79 11.48 -13.64
N ILE A 228 4.24 10.56 -14.43
CA ILE A 228 5.02 9.54 -15.15
C ILE A 228 6.00 10.22 -16.12
N GLU A 229 5.54 11.20 -16.91
CA GLU A 229 6.38 11.94 -17.87
C GLU A 229 7.51 12.70 -17.17
N LEU A 230 7.26 13.28 -16.00
CA LEU A 230 8.29 13.99 -15.24
C LEU A 230 9.26 13.04 -14.56
N ALA A 231 8.78 11.93 -14.02
CA ALA A 231 9.62 10.92 -13.38
C ALA A 231 10.55 10.21 -14.38
N SER A 232 10.11 10.01 -15.63
CA SER A 232 10.95 9.40 -16.67
C SER A 232 12.15 10.25 -17.08
N LYS A 233 12.12 11.56 -16.76
CA LYS A 233 13.23 12.49 -17.02
C LYS A 233 14.31 12.50 -15.91
N ILE A 234 14.05 11.78 -14.80
CA ILE A 234 15.04 11.65 -13.71
C ILE A 234 16.14 10.67 -14.18
N GLU A 235 17.39 11.16 -14.11
CA GLU A 235 18.56 10.36 -14.48
C GLU A 235 18.58 9.03 -13.70
N ASN A 236 18.95 7.96 -14.40
CA ASN A 236 19.02 6.59 -13.90
C ASN A 236 17.67 5.86 -13.65
N ILE A 237 16.53 6.48 -13.84
CA ILE A 237 15.25 5.78 -13.86
C ILE A 237 15.05 5.15 -15.24
N GLU A 238 15.00 3.83 -15.28
CA GLU A 238 14.88 3.03 -16.50
C GLU A 238 13.49 2.44 -16.70
N ARG A 239 12.75 2.22 -15.59
CA ARG A 239 11.41 1.64 -15.61
C ARG A 239 10.48 2.29 -14.62
N ILE A 240 9.26 2.52 -15.08
CA ILE A 240 8.17 3.05 -14.27
C ILE A 240 6.99 2.07 -14.34
N ARG A 241 6.45 1.72 -13.17
CA ARG A 241 5.23 0.93 -12.99
C ARG A 241 4.23 1.68 -12.13
N PHE A 242 2.98 1.31 -12.25
CA PHE A 242 1.96 1.66 -11.29
C PHE A 242 0.97 0.52 -11.10
N THR A 243 0.37 0.40 -9.92
CA THR A 243 -0.56 -0.68 -9.60
C THR A 243 -1.84 -0.14 -8.98
N THR A 244 -2.89 -0.98 -8.99
CA THR A 244 -4.20 -0.66 -8.39
C THR A 244 -4.95 0.42 -9.16
N SER A 245 -5.28 0.11 -10.42
CA SER A 245 -6.04 0.99 -11.30
C SER A 245 -7.54 0.70 -11.25
N HIS A 246 -8.35 1.73 -11.52
CA HIS A 246 -9.80 1.59 -11.67
C HIS A 246 -10.19 1.93 -13.13
N PRO A 247 -10.85 1.04 -13.89
CA PRO A 247 -11.14 1.25 -15.31
C PRO A 247 -11.84 2.58 -15.61
N HIS A 248 -12.75 3.02 -14.74
CA HIS A 248 -13.48 4.28 -14.91
C HIS A 248 -12.58 5.53 -14.90
N GLU A 249 -11.42 5.47 -14.24
CA GLU A 249 -10.49 6.60 -14.12
C GLU A 249 -9.30 6.50 -15.08
N PHE A 250 -9.29 5.51 -15.95
CA PHE A 250 -8.24 5.37 -16.95
C PHE A 250 -8.53 6.30 -18.13
N LYS A 251 -7.93 7.50 -18.10
CA LYS A 251 -8.18 8.58 -19.06
C LYS A 251 -7.26 8.47 -20.27
N ASP A 252 -7.61 9.22 -21.31
CA ASP A 252 -6.89 9.22 -22.57
C ASP A 252 -5.44 9.72 -22.41
N ASP A 253 -5.17 10.69 -21.51
CA ASP A 253 -3.81 11.16 -21.19
C ASP A 253 -2.91 10.05 -20.65
N LEU A 254 -3.46 9.15 -19.85
CA LEU A 254 -2.72 8.00 -19.33
C LEU A 254 -2.52 6.91 -20.40
N VAL A 255 -3.48 6.75 -21.32
CA VAL A 255 -3.32 5.86 -22.48
C VAL A 255 -2.22 6.39 -23.39
N GLU A 256 -2.20 7.69 -23.67
CA GLU A 256 -1.16 8.35 -24.46
C GLU A 256 0.23 8.29 -23.80
N ALA A 257 0.32 8.22 -22.46
CA ALA A 257 1.59 8.08 -21.77
C ALA A 257 2.34 6.79 -22.15
N TYR A 258 1.62 5.71 -22.50
CA TYR A 258 2.24 4.47 -23.02
C TYR A 258 2.92 4.64 -24.38
N ASP A 259 2.50 5.60 -25.20
CA ASP A 259 3.16 5.95 -26.44
C ASP A 259 4.38 6.88 -26.21
N LYS A 260 4.20 7.87 -25.32
CA LYS A 260 5.14 8.98 -25.14
C LYS A 260 6.32 8.65 -24.22
N VAL A 261 6.14 7.69 -23.29
CA VAL A 261 7.13 7.38 -22.24
C VAL A 261 7.65 5.94 -22.38
N PRO A 262 8.83 5.74 -23.00
CA PRO A 262 9.42 4.41 -23.18
C PRO A 262 9.68 3.67 -21.86
N GLU A 263 10.00 4.39 -20.78
CA GLU A 263 10.27 3.86 -19.44
C GLU A 263 9.01 3.29 -18.77
N LEU A 264 7.81 3.69 -19.23
CA LEU A 264 6.56 3.11 -18.75
C LEU A 264 6.42 1.69 -19.29
N VAL A 265 6.43 0.70 -18.40
CA VAL A 265 6.46 -0.71 -18.80
C VAL A 265 5.17 -1.15 -19.48
N SER A 266 5.27 -2.07 -20.44
CA SER A 266 4.15 -2.64 -21.19
C SER A 266 3.33 -3.62 -20.33
N HIS A 267 2.89 -3.16 -19.15
CA HIS A 267 2.05 -3.92 -18.23
C HIS A 267 1.07 -3.01 -17.49
N VAL A 268 -0.16 -3.45 -17.35
CA VAL A 268 -1.16 -2.78 -16.52
C VAL A 268 -2.01 -3.78 -15.72
N HIS A 269 -2.08 -3.54 -14.41
CA HIS A 269 -3.05 -4.21 -13.55
C HIS A 269 -4.36 -3.42 -13.55
N LEU A 270 -5.41 -3.98 -14.16
CA LEU A 270 -6.70 -3.30 -14.37
C LEU A 270 -7.87 -4.18 -13.93
N PRO A 271 -8.20 -4.22 -12.63
CA PRO A 271 -9.23 -5.08 -12.07
C PRO A 271 -10.63 -4.81 -12.64
N VAL A 272 -11.17 -5.74 -13.43
CA VAL A 272 -12.55 -5.66 -13.96
C VAL A 272 -13.58 -6.09 -12.92
N GLN A 273 -13.25 -7.04 -12.08
CA GLN A 273 -14.05 -7.66 -11.01
C GLN A 273 -15.16 -8.62 -11.50
N SER A 274 -15.88 -8.32 -12.57
CA SER A 274 -16.91 -9.16 -13.17
C SER A 274 -17.13 -8.78 -14.65
N GLY A 275 -17.56 -9.73 -15.47
CA GLY A 275 -17.99 -9.50 -16.84
C GLY A 275 -19.46 -9.13 -16.98
N SER A 276 -20.26 -9.26 -15.92
CA SER A 276 -21.68 -8.94 -15.94
C SER A 276 -21.94 -7.50 -15.55
N ASP A 277 -22.63 -6.76 -16.42
CA ASP A 277 -23.04 -5.36 -16.15
C ASP A 277 -23.95 -5.26 -14.92
N LYS A 278 -24.81 -6.27 -14.70
CA LYS A 278 -25.67 -6.36 -13.51
C LYS A 278 -24.79 -6.45 -12.24
N ILE A 279 -23.79 -7.31 -12.24
CA ILE A 279 -22.89 -7.51 -11.10
C ILE A 279 -21.99 -6.27 -10.90
N LEU A 280 -21.42 -5.71 -11.96
CA LEU A 280 -20.66 -4.46 -11.92
C LEU A 280 -21.46 -3.31 -11.29
N LYS A 281 -22.77 -3.20 -11.64
CA LYS A 281 -23.67 -2.21 -11.04
C LYS A 281 -23.89 -2.47 -9.54
N LEU A 282 -24.11 -3.72 -9.12
CA LEU A 282 -24.24 -4.11 -7.71
C LEU A 282 -22.94 -3.84 -6.93
N MET A 283 -21.79 -4.05 -7.57
CA MET A 283 -20.45 -3.71 -7.05
C MET A 283 -20.15 -2.21 -7.03
N ARG A 284 -21.02 -1.36 -7.61
CA ARG A 284 -20.85 0.11 -7.77
C ARG A 284 -19.62 0.49 -8.59
N ARG A 285 -19.32 -0.26 -9.67
CA ARG A 285 -18.10 -0.05 -10.48
C ARG A 285 -18.17 1.13 -11.45
N ARG A 286 -19.36 1.67 -11.76
CA ARG A 286 -19.59 2.87 -12.61
C ARG A 286 -19.12 2.75 -14.06
N TYR A 287 -18.88 1.53 -14.55
CA TYR A 287 -18.62 1.20 -15.94
C TYR A 287 -19.29 -0.14 -16.26
N ASN A 288 -19.38 -0.49 -17.54
CA ASN A 288 -19.91 -1.74 -18.05
C ASN A 288 -18.82 -2.52 -18.80
N ALA A 289 -19.10 -3.76 -19.17
CA ALA A 289 -18.17 -4.64 -19.86
C ALA A 289 -17.68 -4.04 -21.20
N GLU A 290 -18.57 -3.44 -21.98
CA GLU A 290 -18.24 -2.79 -23.27
C GLU A 290 -17.20 -1.69 -23.12
N LYS A 291 -17.36 -0.80 -22.13
CA LYS A 291 -16.38 0.27 -21.84
C LYS A 291 -15.02 -0.28 -21.41
N TYR A 292 -15.04 -1.38 -20.65
CA TYR A 292 -13.81 -2.04 -20.24
C TYR A 292 -13.07 -2.61 -21.46
N LEU A 293 -13.77 -3.34 -22.33
CA LEU A 293 -13.21 -3.91 -23.56
C LEU A 293 -12.67 -2.82 -24.51
N SER A 294 -13.43 -1.74 -24.70
CA SER A 294 -12.98 -0.59 -25.49
C SER A 294 -11.71 0.05 -24.94
N LEU A 295 -11.54 0.10 -23.61
CA LEU A 295 -10.30 0.61 -23.00
C LEU A 295 -9.13 -0.34 -23.27
N ILE A 296 -9.32 -1.64 -23.12
CA ILE A 296 -8.28 -2.65 -23.44
C ILE A 296 -7.83 -2.52 -24.89
N GLU A 297 -8.79 -2.40 -25.82
CA GLU A 297 -8.49 -2.23 -27.25
C GLU A 297 -7.70 -0.95 -27.53
N LYS A 298 -8.11 0.18 -26.95
CA LYS A 298 -7.36 1.45 -27.07
C LYS A 298 -5.89 1.30 -26.61
N ILE A 299 -5.67 0.65 -25.47
CA ILE A 299 -4.32 0.45 -24.95
C ILE A 299 -3.52 -0.47 -25.89
N ARG A 300 -4.11 -1.56 -26.41
CA ARG A 300 -3.44 -2.47 -27.36
C ARG A 300 -3.08 -1.83 -28.68
N ILE A 301 -3.91 -0.91 -29.18
CA ILE A 301 -3.61 -0.16 -30.42
C ILE A 301 -2.33 0.67 -30.23
N ILE A 302 -2.17 1.31 -29.07
CA ILE A 302 -1.01 2.18 -28.78
C ILE A 302 0.22 1.37 -28.38
N ARG A 303 0.04 0.32 -27.60
CA ARG A 303 1.12 -0.56 -27.14
C ARG A 303 0.77 -2.03 -27.39
N PRO A 304 1.06 -2.58 -28.59
CA PRO A 304 0.63 -3.93 -28.99
C PRO A 304 1.19 -5.07 -28.11
N ASP A 305 2.33 -4.87 -27.49
CA ASP A 305 3.00 -5.79 -26.55
C ASP A 305 2.50 -5.68 -25.11
N MET A 306 1.39 -4.95 -24.86
CA MET A 306 0.83 -4.75 -23.52
C MET A 306 0.36 -6.06 -22.89
N SER A 307 0.88 -6.35 -21.70
CA SER A 307 0.38 -7.39 -20.82
C SER A 307 -0.66 -6.84 -19.84
N PHE A 308 -1.71 -7.63 -19.60
CA PHE A 308 -2.82 -7.26 -18.73
C PHE A 308 -2.98 -8.23 -17.58
N SER A 309 -3.14 -7.69 -16.37
CA SER A 309 -3.59 -8.47 -15.22
C SER A 309 -4.87 -7.91 -14.61
N SER A 310 -5.68 -8.77 -13.99
CA SER A 310 -6.98 -8.39 -13.45
C SER A 310 -7.38 -9.21 -12.24
N ASP A 311 -8.26 -8.64 -11.39
CA ASP A 311 -8.94 -9.35 -10.32
C ASP A 311 -10.38 -9.67 -10.72
N PHE A 312 -10.88 -10.81 -10.23
CA PHE A 312 -12.25 -11.27 -10.41
C PHE A 312 -12.86 -11.68 -9.07
N ILE A 313 -14.11 -11.31 -8.87
CA ILE A 313 -14.93 -11.78 -7.75
C ILE A 313 -16.04 -12.63 -8.31
N VAL A 314 -16.00 -13.93 -8.02
CA VAL A 314 -17.05 -14.90 -8.37
C VAL A 314 -17.90 -15.22 -7.15
N GLY A 315 -19.17 -15.60 -7.37
CA GLY A 315 -20.12 -15.87 -6.29
C GLY A 315 -20.56 -14.58 -5.56
N PHE A 316 -20.49 -13.41 -6.23
CA PHE A 316 -20.99 -12.17 -5.65
C PHE A 316 -22.50 -12.31 -5.35
N PRO A 317 -23.02 -11.76 -4.23
CA PRO A 317 -24.44 -11.86 -3.89
C PRO A 317 -25.36 -11.43 -5.05
N GLY A 318 -26.20 -12.36 -5.52
CA GLY A 318 -27.10 -12.18 -6.66
C GLY A 318 -26.52 -12.54 -8.03
N GLU A 319 -25.30 -13.03 -8.09
CA GLU A 319 -24.69 -13.57 -9.32
C GLU A 319 -25.37 -14.88 -9.73
N THR A 320 -25.77 -14.98 -11.00
CA THR A 320 -26.32 -16.18 -11.62
C THR A 320 -25.27 -16.88 -12.48
N ASN A 321 -25.58 -18.10 -12.97
CA ASN A 321 -24.71 -18.78 -13.91
C ASN A 321 -24.50 -17.99 -15.20
N ASP A 322 -25.51 -17.25 -15.69
CA ASP A 322 -25.40 -16.40 -16.88
C ASP A 322 -24.47 -15.21 -16.61
N ASP A 323 -24.53 -14.60 -15.41
CA ASP A 323 -23.62 -13.55 -14.99
C ASP A 323 -22.17 -14.07 -14.93
N PHE A 324 -21.96 -15.24 -14.36
CA PHE A 324 -20.65 -15.90 -14.31
C PHE A 324 -20.12 -16.22 -15.73
N GLN A 325 -20.99 -16.69 -16.63
CA GLN A 325 -20.59 -16.96 -18.02
C GLN A 325 -20.13 -15.70 -18.74
N GLN A 326 -20.72 -14.53 -18.47
CA GLN A 326 -20.24 -13.25 -19.00
C GLN A 326 -18.84 -12.92 -18.49
N THR A 327 -18.51 -13.27 -17.26
CA THR A 327 -17.16 -13.12 -16.72
C THR A 327 -16.16 -14.04 -17.45
N ILE A 328 -16.52 -15.29 -17.71
CA ILE A 328 -15.70 -16.20 -18.53
C ILE A 328 -15.51 -15.66 -19.95
N ASN A 329 -16.54 -15.05 -20.55
CA ASN A 329 -16.44 -14.46 -21.89
C ASN A 329 -15.42 -13.30 -21.93
N ILE A 330 -15.43 -12.39 -20.96
CA ILE A 330 -14.42 -11.31 -20.86
C ILE A 330 -13.00 -11.89 -20.71
N ILE A 331 -12.82 -12.93 -19.89
CA ILE A 331 -11.51 -13.57 -19.72
C ILE A 331 -10.99 -14.11 -21.06
N ASN A 332 -11.85 -14.80 -21.81
CA ASN A 332 -11.50 -15.36 -23.12
C ASN A 332 -11.23 -14.29 -24.18
N GLU A 333 -11.93 -13.15 -24.13
CA GLU A 333 -11.80 -12.06 -25.09
C GLU A 333 -10.55 -11.23 -24.83
N VAL A 334 -10.31 -10.85 -23.57
CA VAL A 334 -9.15 -10.04 -23.18
C VAL A 334 -7.87 -10.88 -23.18
N LYS A 335 -7.93 -12.17 -22.84
CA LYS A 335 -6.76 -13.06 -22.71
C LYS A 335 -5.72 -12.44 -21.76
N PHE A 336 -6.10 -12.29 -20.50
CA PHE A 336 -5.22 -11.78 -19.47
C PHE A 336 -3.98 -12.65 -19.31
N ASP A 337 -2.82 -12.04 -19.08
CA ASP A 337 -1.56 -12.73 -18.77
C ASP A 337 -1.60 -13.29 -17.33
N GLU A 338 -2.25 -12.55 -16.41
CA GLU A 338 -2.43 -12.97 -15.03
C GLU A 338 -3.84 -12.60 -14.53
N SER A 339 -4.41 -13.45 -13.67
CA SER A 339 -5.71 -13.17 -13.04
C SER A 339 -5.79 -13.76 -11.64
N TYR A 340 -6.51 -13.09 -10.77
CA TYR A 340 -6.62 -13.41 -9.35
C TYR A 340 -8.09 -13.50 -8.91
#